data_742b7d113930ad36d6ed59c9da9e947c
#
_entry.id   742b7d113930ad36d6ed59c9da9e947c
#
_cell.length_a   1.000
_cell.length_b   1.000
_cell.length_c   1.000
_cell.angle_alpha   90.00
_cell.angle_beta   90.00
_cell.angle_gamma   90.00
#
_symmetry.space_group_name_H-M   'P 1'
#
loop_
_entity.id
_entity.type
_entity.pdbx_description
1 polymer ?
#
loop_
_entity_poly.entity_id
_entity_poly.type
_entity_poly.pdbx_seq_one_letter_code
_entity_poly.pdbx_strand_id
1 'polypeptide(L)'
;EVTNEEQLYREIQKTDWSEFLSPDNTLAIDTTLSQSDLTHSQYVSQKTKDAIVDQFRAKTGNRPSVDIAFPDLRIHLHISKNQCSLSFDSSGDSLHKRGYRDLTNQAPLNEALAAALVLTSGWDRETPLADFMCGSGTILIEAAMILRNIAPNKHKRFFGFQTWKDYEPALWKKIYDKALSEEKPVSDIKVYGNDISGVVIDKARENVANAGLLDTIVLRKLPMEQFEAPAGKLVLEVALHDFGAQTWIFLVLDDLHALYGIRRVDRHEET
;
A
#
# COMPACT_ATOMS: atom_id res chain seq x y z
N GLU A 1 10.48 -15.07 -24.48
CA GLU A 1 10.35 -16.40 -23.86
C GLU A 1 11.71 -16.87 -23.36
N VAL A 2 11.78 -17.48 -22.16
CA VAL A 2 13.03 -17.87 -21.50
C VAL A 2 12.82 -19.23 -20.84
N THR A 3 13.49 -20.27 -21.38
CA THR A 3 13.37 -21.66 -20.91
C THR A 3 14.62 -22.14 -20.17
N ASN A 4 15.74 -21.43 -20.30
CA ASN A 4 17.00 -21.76 -19.62
C ASN A 4 17.83 -20.49 -19.34
N GLU A 5 18.86 -20.65 -18.51
CA GLU A 5 19.68 -19.54 -18.02
C GLU A 5 20.54 -18.89 -19.10
N GLU A 6 20.97 -19.66 -20.10
CA GLU A 6 21.78 -19.12 -21.19
C GLU A 6 20.96 -18.26 -22.15
N GLN A 7 19.69 -18.64 -22.33
CA GLN A 7 18.76 -17.83 -23.09
C GLN A 7 18.41 -16.54 -22.31
N LEU A 8 18.17 -16.64 -21.01
CA LEU A 8 17.97 -15.47 -20.13
C LEU A 8 19.15 -14.49 -20.27
N TYR A 9 20.37 -14.98 -20.07
CA TYR A 9 21.60 -14.17 -20.17
C TYR A 9 21.65 -13.41 -21.49
N ARG A 10 21.42 -14.09 -22.62
CA ARG A 10 21.46 -13.48 -23.96
C ARG A 10 20.35 -12.44 -24.16
N GLU A 11 19.15 -12.70 -23.66
CA GLU A 11 18.04 -11.75 -23.78
C GLU A 11 18.30 -10.49 -22.95
N ILE A 12 18.82 -10.62 -21.72
CA ILE A 12 19.19 -9.49 -20.87
C ILE A 12 20.29 -8.63 -21.51
N GLN A 13 21.26 -9.25 -22.20
CA GLN A 13 22.34 -8.53 -22.90
C GLN A 13 21.89 -7.74 -24.13
N LYS A 14 20.68 -7.96 -24.67
CA LYS A 14 20.13 -7.17 -25.77
C LYS A 14 19.76 -5.74 -25.38
N THR A 15 19.49 -5.50 -24.09
CA THR A 15 19.22 -4.16 -23.54
C THR A 15 20.53 -3.41 -23.37
N ASP A 16 20.62 -2.18 -23.82
CA ASP A 16 21.76 -1.31 -23.47
C ASP A 16 21.61 -0.76 -22.05
N TRP A 17 22.23 -1.45 -21.10
CA TRP A 17 22.15 -1.10 -19.69
C TRP A 17 22.81 0.24 -19.36
N SER A 18 23.66 0.77 -20.25
CA SER A 18 24.24 2.09 -20.06
C SER A 18 23.22 3.24 -20.16
N GLU A 19 22.04 2.98 -20.69
CA GLU A 19 20.93 3.96 -20.65
C GLU A 19 20.39 4.16 -19.22
N PHE A 20 20.43 3.12 -18.38
CA PHE A 20 19.83 3.10 -17.04
C PHE A 20 20.83 3.21 -15.90
N LEU A 21 22.05 2.70 -16.08
CA LEU A 21 23.09 2.60 -15.06
C LEU A 21 24.41 3.19 -15.55
N SER A 22 25.30 3.50 -14.61
CA SER A 22 26.71 3.76 -14.81
C SER A 22 27.54 2.73 -14.04
N PRO A 23 28.86 2.59 -14.30
CA PRO A 23 29.73 1.71 -13.51
C PRO A 23 29.77 2.02 -12.02
N ASP A 24 29.46 3.28 -11.62
CA ASP A 24 29.51 3.75 -10.23
C ASP A 24 28.19 3.53 -9.49
N ASN A 25 27.12 3.14 -10.20
CA ASN A 25 25.84 2.86 -9.60
C ASN A 25 25.79 1.50 -8.91
N THR A 26 24.78 1.33 -8.07
CA THR A 26 24.42 0.06 -7.43
C THR A 26 23.13 -0.51 -8.01
N LEU A 27 23.02 -1.82 -8.01
CA LEU A 27 21.81 -2.52 -8.46
C LEU A 27 21.40 -3.64 -7.51
N ALA A 28 20.08 -3.94 -7.48
CA ALA A 28 19.54 -5.15 -6.89
C ALA A 28 18.58 -5.82 -7.87
N ILE A 29 18.51 -7.15 -7.81
CA ILE A 29 17.63 -7.93 -8.68
C ILE A 29 16.83 -8.89 -7.85
N ASP A 30 15.52 -8.76 -7.94
CA ASP A 30 14.54 -9.65 -7.33
C ASP A 30 13.85 -10.48 -8.42
N THR A 31 13.66 -11.77 -8.18
CA THR A 31 13.04 -12.67 -9.16
C THR A 31 11.90 -13.46 -8.56
N THR A 32 10.77 -13.44 -9.26
CA THR A 32 9.60 -14.28 -8.96
C THR A 32 9.39 -15.27 -10.12
N LEU A 33 9.28 -16.55 -9.79
CA LEU A 33 9.06 -17.65 -10.74
C LEU A 33 7.70 -18.30 -10.51
N SER A 34 6.95 -18.55 -11.58
CA SER A 34 5.67 -19.24 -11.56
C SER A 34 5.50 -20.09 -12.83
N GLN A 35 5.28 -21.38 -12.68
CA GLN A 35 5.07 -22.30 -13.81
C GLN A 35 6.17 -22.15 -14.89
N SER A 36 7.43 -22.13 -14.48
CA SER A 36 8.62 -21.91 -15.33
C SER A 36 9.55 -23.11 -15.27
N ASP A 37 10.28 -23.34 -16.36
CA ASP A 37 11.37 -24.34 -16.41
C ASP A 37 12.56 -23.94 -15.54
N LEU A 38 12.71 -22.62 -15.29
CA LEU A 38 13.64 -22.09 -14.32
C LEU A 38 13.05 -22.23 -12.91
N THR A 39 13.77 -22.89 -11.99
CA THR A 39 13.26 -23.25 -10.65
C THR A 39 13.95 -22.50 -9.50
N HIS A 40 15.10 -21.90 -9.73
CA HIS A 40 15.90 -21.25 -8.69
C HIS A 40 15.95 -19.72 -8.89
N SER A 41 15.04 -18.99 -8.22
CA SER A 41 14.93 -17.53 -8.35
C SER A 41 16.23 -16.78 -8.03
N GLN A 42 16.96 -17.22 -6.99
CA GLN A 42 18.24 -16.60 -6.63
C GLN A 42 19.29 -16.77 -7.73
N TYR A 43 19.37 -17.96 -8.35
CA TYR A 43 20.30 -18.18 -9.45
C TYR A 43 19.93 -17.36 -10.69
N VAL A 44 18.64 -17.24 -10.99
CA VAL A 44 18.11 -16.38 -12.06
C VAL A 44 18.49 -14.92 -11.82
N SER A 45 18.35 -14.43 -10.58
CA SER A 45 18.80 -13.07 -10.21
C SER A 45 20.31 -12.89 -10.42
N GLN A 46 21.12 -13.87 -10.00
CA GLN A 46 22.58 -13.82 -10.20
C GLN A 46 22.95 -13.84 -11.69
N LYS A 47 22.34 -14.70 -12.48
CA LYS A 47 22.62 -14.80 -13.94
C LYS A 47 22.22 -13.50 -14.66
N THR A 48 21.11 -12.89 -14.26
CA THR A 48 20.69 -11.58 -14.77
C THR A 48 21.69 -10.49 -14.40
N LYS A 49 22.12 -10.45 -13.14
CA LYS A 49 23.18 -9.53 -12.68
C LYS A 49 24.46 -9.73 -13.51
N ASP A 50 24.88 -10.97 -13.72
CA ASP A 50 26.10 -11.26 -14.49
C ASP A 50 26.00 -10.74 -15.95
N ALA A 51 24.85 -10.93 -16.60
CA ALA A 51 24.59 -10.40 -17.93
C ALA A 51 24.72 -8.86 -17.99
N ILE A 52 24.20 -8.15 -17.00
CA ILE A 52 24.30 -6.68 -16.89
C ILE A 52 25.74 -6.26 -16.66
N VAL A 53 26.38 -6.84 -15.65
CA VAL A 53 27.73 -6.49 -15.21
C VAL A 53 28.80 -6.77 -16.29
N ASP A 54 28.66 -7.89 -17.02
CA ASP A 54 29.60 -8.26 -18.08
C ASP A 54 29.52 -7.29 -19.28
N GLN A 55 28.32 -6.73 -19.55
CA GLN A 55 28.18 -5.68 -20.56
C GLN A 55 29.01 -4.42 -20.20
N PHE A 56 28.97 -4.00 -18.91
CA PHE A 56 29.78 -2.87 -18.44
C PHE A 56 31.27 -3.19 -18.46
N ARG A 57 31.69 -4.39 -18.02
CA ARG A 57 33.08 -4.81 -18.05
C ARG A 57 33.66 -4.79 -19.48
N ALA A 58 32.85 -5.28 -20.43
CA ALA A 58 33.30 -5.31 -21.85
C ALA A 58 33.44 -3.89 -22.42
N LYS A 59 32.56 -2.94 -22.01
CA LYS A 59 32.58 -1.57 -22.56
C LYS A 59 33.59 -0.65 -21.86
N THR A 60 33.74 -0.77 -20.53
CA THR A 60 34.45 0.23 -19.71
C THR A 60 35.57 -0.32 -18.83
N GLY A 61 35.67 -1.62 -18.68
CA GLY A 61 36.57 -2.28 -17.72
C GLY A 61 36.07 -2.26 -16.27
N ASN A 62 35.10 -1.42 -15.95
CA ASN A 62 34.45 -1.27 -14.63
C ASN A 62 33.06 -1.88 -14.65
N ARG A 63 32.42 -1.95 -13.48
CA ARG A 63 31.08 -2.53 -13.36
C ARG A 63 30.28 -1.93 -12.20
N PRO A 64 28.95 -1.87 -12.29
CA PRO A 64 28.06 -1.59 -11.16
C PRO A 64 28.26 -2.61 -10.02
N SER A 65 28.09 -2.17 -8.80
CA SER A 65 28.10 -3.03 -7.61
C SER A 65 26.67 -3.42 -7.19
N VAL A 66 26.58 -4.37 -6.26
CA VAL A 66 25.28 -4.81 -5.72
C VAL A 66 25.04 -4.16 -4.36
N ASP A 67 23.89 -3.51 -4.20
CA ASP A 67 23.37 -3.10 -2.91
C ASP A 67 21.91 -3.58 -2.81
N ILE A 68 21.66 -4.53 -1.91
CA ILE A 68 20.33 -5.11 -1.74
C ILE A 68 19.42 -4.18 -0.94
N ALA A 69 19.98 -3.38 -0.03
CA ALA A 69 19.20 -2.53 0.86
C ALA A 69 18.77 -1.22 0.19
N PHE A 70 19.71 -0.52 -0.43
CA PHE A 70 19.48 0.80 -1.03
C PHE A 70 20.12 0.89 -2.44
N PRO A 71 19.65 0.10 -3.41
CA PRO A 71 20.19 0.15 -4.76
C PRO A 71 19.77 1.42 -5.50
N ASP A 72 20.63 1.92 -6.39
CA ASP A 72 20.26 2.99 -7.32
C ASP A 72 19.23 2.50 -8.35
N LEU A 73 19.30 1.22 -8.75
CA LEU A 73 18.30 0.59 -9.60
C LEU A 73 17.89 -0.78 -9.05
N ARG A 74 16.63 -0.92 -8.68
CA ARG A 74 16.02 -2.20 -8.34
C ARG A 74 15.29 -2.75 -9.54
N ILE A 75 15.70 -3.95 -9.98
CA ILE A 75 15.14 -4.66 -11.11
C ILE A 75 14.34 -5.85 -10.60
N HIS A 76 13.11 -5.98 -11.04
CA HIS A 76 12.28 -7.14 -10.76
C HIS A 76 12.04 -7.96 -12.02
N LEU A 77 12.42 -9.25 -11.97
CA LEU A 77 12.08 -10.22 -12.99
C LEU A 77 10.88 -11.04 -12.55
N HIS A 78 9.87 -11.09 -13.39
CA HIS A 78 8.76 -12.01 -13.23
C HIS A 78 8.75 -12.97 -14.41
N ILE A 79 8.97 -14.27 -14.14
CA ILE A 79 8.91 -15.31 -15.15
C ILE A 79 7.71 -16.21 -14.85
N SER A 80 6.75 -16.17 -15.75
CA SER A 80 5.53 -16.99 -15.66
C SER A 80 5.28 -17.69 -16.99
N LYS A 81 5.09 -19.01 -16.95
CA LYS A 81 4.90 -19.83 -18.17
C LYS A 81 6.02 -19.54 -19.20
N ASN A 82 7.26 -19.47 -18.73
CA ASN A 82 8.45 -19.14 -19.52
C ASN A 82 8.46 -17.74 -20.19
N GLN A 83 7.44 -16.92 -19.95
CA GLN A 83 7.46 -15.52 -20.36
C GLN A 83 8.14 -14.67 -19.27
N CYS A 84 9.22 -13.97 -19.64
CA CYS A 84 9.97 -13.10 -18.75
C CYS A 84 9.53 -11.65 -18.94
N SER A 85 9.07 -11.04 -17.85
CA SER A 85 8.84 -9.60 -17.76
C SER A 85 9.91 -8.99 -16.86
N LEU A 86 10.53 -7.91 -17.33
CA LEU A 86 11.50 -7.14 -16.59
C LEU A 86 10.88 -5.77 -16.27
N SER A 87 10.96 -5.35 -15.02
CA SER A 87 10.46 -4.05 -14.56
C SER A 87 11.43 -3.39 -13.60
N PHE A 88 11.40 -2.07 -13.54
CA PHE A 88 12.14 -1.28 -12.57
C PHE A 88 11.20 -0.87 -11.43
N ASP A 89 11.67 -1.01 -10.19
CA ASP A 89 10.92 -0.57 -9.03
C ASP A 89 11.08 0.94 -8.85
N SER A 90 10.06 1.68 -9.29
CA SER A 90 10.01 3.13 -9.13
C SER A 90 9.66 3.58 -7.71
N SER A 91 9.09 2.70 -6.91
CA SER A 91 8.62 3.04 -5.57
C SER A 91 9.69 2.91 -4.48
N GLY A 92 10.63 1.97 -4.61
CA GLY A 92 11.54 1.57 -3.56
C GLY A 92 10.79 0.73 -2.51
N ASP A 93 10.49 1.29 -1.35
CA ASP A 93 9.57 0.63 -0.41
C ASP A 93 8.15 0.57 -0.94
N SER A 94 7.44 -0.50 -0.59
CA SER A 94 6.05 -0.72 -1.03
C SER A 94 5.14 0.45 -0.67
N LEU A 95 4.33 0.90 -1.64
CA LEU A 95 3.49 2.10 -1.53
C LEU A 95 2.36 1.96 -0.50
N HIS A 96 1.98 0.75 -0.08
CA HIS A 96 1.01 0.58 1.00
C HIS A 96 1.56 1.06 2.35
N LYS A 97 2.88 1.07 2.54
CA LYS A 97 3.53 1.63 3.73
C LYS A 97 3.46 3.16 3.68
N ARG A 98 2.34 3.74 4.17
CA ARG A 98 2.07 5.18 4.13
C ARG A 98 2.99 5.99 5.05
N GLY A 99 3.58 5.35 6.07
CA GLY A 99 4.49 5.98 7.03
C GLY A 99 3.81 6.50 8.31
N TYR A 100 2.49 6.37 8.46
CA TYR A 100 1.81 6.78 9.70
C TYR A 100 1.79 5.69 10.78
N ARG A 101 2.18 4.46 10.45
CA ARG A 101 2.24 3.34 11.39
C ARG A 101 3.65 3.14 11.92
N ASP A 102 3.86 3.45 13.18
CA ASP A 102 5.09 3.08 13.89
C ASP A 102 4.94 1.76 14.66
N LEU A 103 3.71 1.46 15.14
CA LEU A 103 3.41 0.26 15.90
C LEU A 103 2.44 -0.64 15.11
N THR A 104 2.86 -1.86 14.84
CA THR A 104 2.01 -2.85 14.17
C THR A 104 1.29 -3.74 15.19
N ASN A 105 -0.02 -3.91 15.00
CA ASN A 105 -0.75 -5.04 15.59
C ASN A 105 -0.38 -6.34 14.85
N GLN A 106 -0.69 -7.49 15.44
CA GLN A 106 -0.64 -8.75 14.69
C GLN A 106 -1.61 -8.63 13.49
N ALA A 107 -1.08 -8.74 12.26
CA ALA A 107 -1.81 -8.70 11.00
C ALA A 107 -2.75 -7.49 10.80
N PRO A 108 -2.23 -6.27 10.72
CA PRO A 108 -3.06 -5.10 10.40
C PRO A 108 -3.56 -5.18 8.96
N LEU A 109 -4.74 -4.58 8.71
CA LEU A 109 -5.25 -4.41 7.35
C LEU A 109 -4.24 -3.62 6.50
N ASN A 110 -4.02 -4.08 5.28
CA ASN A 110 -3.18 -3.37 4.31
C ASN A 110 -3.83 -2.03 3.93
N GLU A 111 -3.06 -0.95 3.93
CA GLU A 111 -3.54 0.41 3.71
C GLU A 111 -4.14 0.60 2.32
N ALA A 112 -3.53 0.00 1.28
CA ALA A 112 -4.07 0.07 -0.07
C ALA A 112 -5.39 -0.70 -0.19
N LEU A 113 -5.55 -1.82 0.54
CA LEU A 113 -6.81 -2.54 0.61
C LEU A 113 -7.87 -1.70 1.36
N ALA A 114 -7.53 -1.08 2.47
CA ALA A 114 -8.43 -0.18 3.20
C ALA A 114 -8.92 0.96 2.32
N ALA A 115 -8.01 1.63 1.59
CA ALA A 115 -8.38 2.67 0.63
C ALA A 115 -9.32 2.15 -0.46
N ALA A 116 -9.04 0.96 -1.01
CA ALA A 116 -9.89 0.33 -2.02
C ALA A 116 -11.29 0.04 -1.49
N LEU A 117 -11.40 -0.47 -0.26
CA LEU A 117 -12.69 -0.69 0.41
C LEU A 117 -13.49 0.61 0.54
N VAL A 118 -12.88 1.68 1.03
CA VAL A 118 -13.54 2.99 1.14
C VAL A 118 -13.98 3.52 -0.23
N LEU A 119 -13.13 3.41 -1.27
CA LEU A 119 -13.47 3.88 -2.61
C LEU A 119 -14.61 3.08 -3.27
N THR A 120 -14.74 1.80 -2.92
CA THR A 120 -15.78 0.91 -3.47
C THR A 120 -17.06 0.87 -2.62
N SER A 121 -17.05 1.46 -1.42
CA SER A 121 -18.20 1.49 -0.51
C SER A 121 -19.39 2.31 -1.04
N GLY A 122 -19.17 3.16 -2.03
CA GLY A 122 -20.18 4.13 -2.48
C GLY A 122 -20.30 5.37 -1.58
N TRP A 123 -19.38 5.56 -0.62
CA TRP A 123 -19.39 6.74 0.25
C TRP A 123 -19.25 8.03 -0.56
N ASP A 124 -20.21 8.94 -0.40
CA ASP A 124 -20.29 10.22 -1.14
C ASP A 124 -19.27 11.28 -0.67
N ARG A 125 -18.69 11.10 0.50
CA ARG A 125 -17.79 12.05 1.17
C ARG A 125 -18.48 13.36 1.61
N GLU A 126 -19.80 13.37 1.58
CA GLU A 126 -20.66 14.48 2.06
C GLU A 126 -21.35 14.11 3.36
N THR A 127 -21.41 12.82 3.70
CA THR A 127 -21.95 12.26 4.92
C THR A 127 -20.84 11.73 5.83
N PRO A 128 -21.04 11.68 7.17
CA PRO A 128 -20.09 11.03 8.07
C PRO A 128 -19.88 9.56 7.74
N LEU A 129 -18.67 9.05 7.98
CA LEU A 129 -18.34 7.62 7.92
C LEU A 129 -18.04 7.09 9.32
N ALA A 130 -18.48 5.88 9.66
CA ALA A 130 -18.15 5.25 10.93
C ALA A 130 -17.67 3.82 10.76
N ASP A 131 -16.69 3.44 11.59
CA ASP A 131 -16.18 2.09 11.75
C ASP A 131 -16.27 1.71 13.23
N PHE A 132 -17.11 0.74 13.56
CA PHE A 132 -17.42 0.38 14.96
C PHE A 132 -16.45 -0.62 15.58
N MET A 133 -15.55 -1.16 14.80
CA MET A 133 -14.49 -2.06 15.24
C MET A 133 -13.18 -1.67 14.60
N CYS A 134 -12.84 -0.37 14.73
CA CYS A 134 -11.82 0.29 13.91
C CYS A 134 -10.40 -0.26 14.10
N GLY A 135 -10.17 -1.09 15.11
CA GLY A 135 -8.85 -1.61 15.35
C GLY A 135 -7.81 -0.49 15.49
N SER A 136 -6.71 -0.60 14.74
CA SER A 136 -5.65 0.41 14.71
C SER A 136 -5.98 1.64 13.83
N GLY A 137 -7.21 1.76 13.33
CA GLY A 137 -7.71 2.94 12.62
C GLY A 137 -7.35 3.02 11.13
N THR A 138 -6.95 1.91 10.49
CA THR A 138 -6.48 1.95 9.09
C THR A 138 -7.55 2.49 8.14
N ILE A 139 -8.77 1.97 8.22
CA ILE A 139 -9.88 2.40 7.35
C ILE A 139 -10.22 3.86 7.61
N LEU A 140 -10.25 4.28 8.87
CA LEU A 140 -10.52 5.66 9.25
C LEU A 140 -9.49 6.63 8.66
N ILE A 141 -8.20 6.26 8.71
CA ILE A 141 -7.11 7.09 8.21
C ILE A 141 -7.20 7.18 6.68
N GLU A 142 -7.37 6.07 5.96
CA GLU A 142 -7.51 6.08 4.51
C GLU A 142 -8.79 6.84 4.09
N ALA A 143 -9.91 6.69 4.80
CA ALA A 143 -11.14 7.45 4.56
C ALA A 143 -10.92 8.97 4.75
N ALA A 144 -10.29 9.38 5.84
CA ALA A 144 -9.99 10.79 6.09
C ALA A 144 -9.01 11.38 5.07
N MET A 145 -8.02 10.60 4.62
CA MET A 145 -7.12 11.01 3.53
C MET A 145 -7.88 11.19 2.21
N ILE A 146 -8.80 10.27 1.87
CA ILE A 146 -9.66 10.37 0.68
C ILE A 146 -10.60 11.58 0.79
N LEU A 147 -11.22 11.82 1.95
CA LEU A 147 -12.09 12.97 2.22
C LEU A 147 -11.37 14.28 1.96
N ARG A 148 -10.14 14.40 2.47
CA ARG A 148 -9.32 15.61 2.37
C ARG A 148 -8.45 15.67 1.11
N ASN A 149 -8.58 14.71 0.20
CA ASN A 149 -7.74 14.62 -1.00
C ASN A 149 -6.23 14.65 -0.69
N ILE A 150 -5.82 13.98 0.38
CA ILE A 150 -4.43 13.89 0.80
C ILE A 150 -3.73 12.80 0.00
N ALA A 151 -2.61 13.12 -0.63
CA ALA A 151 -1.81 12.15 -1.38
C ALA A 151 -1.29 11.05 -0.44
N PRO A 152 -1.57 9.75 -0.73
CA PRO A 152 -1.33 8.65 0.23
C PRO A 152 0.13 8.52 0.69
N ASN A 153 1.08 8.91 -0.14
CA ASN A 153 2.52 8.80 0.14
C ASN A 153 3.21 10.16 0.34
N LYS A 154 2.47 11.20 0.75
CA LYS A 154 3.05 12.54 0.94
C LYS A 154 4.18 12.60 1.98
N HIS A 155 4.18 11.68 2.94
CA HIS A 155 5.23 11.59 3.97
C HIS A 155 6.37 10.65 3.58
N LYS A 156 6.29 9.99 2.42
CA LYS A 156 7.35 9.12 1.93
C LYS A 156 8.55 9.96 1.50
N ARG A 157 9.69 9.71 2.15
CA ARG A 157 10.91 10.53 1.98
C ARG A 157 11.67 10.24 0.71
N PHE A 158 11.54 9.01 0.19
CA PHE A 158 12.34 8.53 -0.93
C PHE A 158 11.52 7.60 -1.83
N PHE A 159 11.65 7.79 -3.13
CA PHE A 159 11.11 6.91 -4.17
C PHE A 159 12.26 6.38 -5.02
N GLY A 160 12.18 5.12 -5.45
CA GLY A 160 13.23 4.47 -6.22
C GLY A 160 13.62 5.21 -7.50
N PHE A 161 12.67 5.84 -8.19
CA PHE A 161 12.94 6.60 -9.41
C PHE A 161 13.83 7.83 -9.20
N GLN A 162 14.01 8.29 -7.96
CA GLN A 162 14.82 9.50 -7.69
C GLN A 162 16.33 9.26 -7.89
N THR A 163 16.75 8.01 -8.02
CA THR A 163 18.15 7.63 -8.36
C THR A 163 18.34 7.32 -9.84
N TRP A 164 17.27 7.33 -10.64
CA TRP A 164 17.36 7.02 -12.06
C TRP A 164 18.04 8.15 -12.83
N LYS A 165 18.70 7.80 -13.93
CA LYS A 165 19.45 8.75 -14.76
C LYS A 165 18.59 9.85 -15.38
N ASP A 166 17.34 9.54 -15.68
CA ASP A 166 16.35 10.43 -16.27
C ASP A 166 15.51 11.17 -15.21
N TYR A 167 15.87 11.08 -13.94
CA TYR A 167 15.17 11.80 -12.87
C TYR A 167 15.29 13.31 -13.03
N GLU A 168 14.15 13.97 -13.08
CA GLU A 168 14.04 15.43 -13.14
C GLU A 168 13.55 16.02 -11.81
N PRO A 169 14.44 16.51 -10.94
CA PRO A 169 14.05 17.03 -9.61
C PRO A 169 13.04 18.20 -9.69
N ALA A 170 13.16 19.05 -10.70
CA ALA A 170 12.24 20.19 -10.87
C ALA A 170 10.82 19.74 -11.26
N LEU A 171 10.70 18.72 -12.13
CA LEU A 171 9.42 18.13 -12.49
C LEU A 171 8.79 17.42 -11.30
N TRP A 172 9.58 16.63 -10.57
CA TRP A 172 9.10 15.96 -9.37
C TRP A 172 8.60 16.96 -8.33
N LYS A 173 9.38 18.00 -8.05
CA LYS A 173 8.97 19.07 -7.12
C LYS A 173 7.64 19.70 -7.55
N LYS A 174 7.46 20.00 -8.82
CA LYS A 174 6.21 20.57 -9.35
C LYS A 174 5.02 19.63 -9.13
N ILE A 175 5.19 18.32 -9.38
CA ILE A 175 4.14 17.31 -9.18
C ILE A 175 3.80 17.20 -7.68
N TYR A 176 4.82 17.16 -6.83
CA TYR A 176 4.65 17.06 -5.38
C TYR A 176 3.95 18.30 -4.80
N ASP A 177 4.40 19.50 -5.16
CA ASP A 177 3.79 20.75 -4.72
C ASP A 177 2.33 20.87 -5.18
N LYS A 178 2.03 20.40 -6.41
CA LYS A 178 0.66 20.32 -6.91
C LYS A 178 -0.20 19.41 -6.05
N ALA A 179 0.27 18.21 -5.74
CA ALA A 179 -0.46 17.26 -4.89
C ALA A 179 -0.76 17.85 -3.51
N LEU A 180 0.19 18.58 -2.91
CA LEU A 180 -0.02 19.28 -1.64
C LEU A 180 -1.05 20.42 -1.77
N SER A 181 -1.04 21.16 -2.87
CA SER A 181 -1.97 22.28 -3.09
C SER A 181 -3.42 21.83 -3.34
N GLU A 182 -3.62 20.57 -3.72
CA GLU A 182 -4.94 19.96 -3.94
C GLU A 182 -5.54 19.39 -2.65
N GLU A 183 -4.82 19.40 -1.53
CA GLU A 183 -5.36 18.98 -0.24
C GLU A 183 -6.49 19.91 0.20
N LYS A 184 -7.62 19.30 0.58
CA LYS A 184 -8.78 20.03 1.08
C LYS A 184 -8.60 20.40 2.54
N PRO A 185 -9.10 21.56 2.97
CA PRO A 185 -9.11 21.94 4.39
C PRO A 185 -9.97 20.97 5.20
N VAL A 186 -9.86 21.05 6.51
CA VAL A 186 -10.75 20.32 7.44
C VAL A 186 -12.19 20.79 7.22
N SER A 187 -13.10 19.86 7.04
CA SER A 187 -14.55 20.10 6.91
C SER A 187 -15.27 19.72 8.20
N ASP A 188 -16.57 20.02 8.26
CA ASP A 188 -17.44 19.58 9.35
C ASP A 188 -17.74 18.08 9.30
N ILE A 189 -17.49 17.45 8.15
CA ILE A 189 -17.64 16.00 7.97
C ILE A 189 -16.55 15.28 8.76
N LYS A 190 -16.96 14.37 9.62
CA LYS A 190 -16.06 13.58 10.47
C LYS A 190 -16.11 12.11 10.12
N VAL A 191 -14.98 11.45 10.38
CA VAL A 191 -14.84 9.99 10.33
C VAL A 191 -14.82 9.50 11.78
N TYR A 192 -15.73 8.61 12.13
CA TYR A 192 -15.89 8.11 13.49
C TYR A 192 -15.33 6.70 13.61
N GLY A 193 -14.55 6.46 14.65
CA GLY A 193 -14.05 5.13 14.99
C GLY A 193 -14.28 4.79 16.44
N ASN A 194 -14.75 3.58 16.71
CA ASN A 194 -14.74 3.04 18.05
C ASN A 194 -14.27 1.59 18.08
N ASP A 195 -13.78 1.21 19.24
CA ASP A 195 -13.37 -0.15 19.55
C ASP A 195 -13.61 -0.37 21.06
N ILE A 196 -13.92 -1.59 21.45
CA ILE A 196 -14.09 -1.95 22.84
C ILE A 196 -12.77 -1.94 23.62
N SER A 197 -11.66 -2.19 22.93
CA SER A 197 -10.31 -2.26 23.49
C SER A 197 -9.66 -0.89 23.60
N GLY A 198 -9.43 -0.41 24.82
CA GLY A 198 -8.72 0.85 25.07
C GLY A 198 -7.29 0.85 24.51
N VAL A 199 -6.57 -0.27 24.62
CA VAL A 199 -5.20 -0.40 24.08
C VAL A 199 -5.17 -0.23 22.56
N VAL A 200 -6.20 -0.73 21.88
CA VAL A 200 -6.31 -0.62 20.43
C VAL A 200 -6.66 0.81 20.02
N ILE A 201 -7.57 1.47 20.76
CA ILE A 201 -7.91 2.89 20.53
C ILE A 201 -6.71 3.81 20.77
N ASP A 202 -5.86 3.54 21.75
CA ASP A 202 -4.65 4.34 21.97
C ASP A 202 -3.67 4.22 20.81
N LYS A 203 -3.51 3.02 20.25
CA LYS A 203 -2.73 2.81 19.01
C LYS A 203 -3.36 3.50 17.81
N ALA A 204 -4.69 3.44 17.67
CA ALA A 204 -5.40 4.15 16.61
C ALA A 204 -5.16 5.66 16.72
N ARG A 205 -5.20 6.21 17.93
CA ARG A 205 -4.93 7.64 18.18
C ARG A 205 -3.52 8.06 17.80
N GLU A 206 -2.53 7.23 18.11
CA GLU A 206 -1.13 7.46 17.69
C GLU A 206 -1.00 7.44 16.17
N ASN A 207 -1.56 6.44 15.48
CA ASN A 207 -1.54 6.37 14.02
C ASN A 207 -2.25 7.58 13.37
N VAL A 208 -3.42 7.99 13.92
CA VAL A 208 -4.15 9.16 13.46
C VAL A 208 -3.35 10.45 13.67
N ALA A 209 -2.65 10.57 14.79
CA ALA A 209 -1.77 11.71 15.07
C ALA A 209 -0.59 11.75 14.09
N ASN A 210 0.07 10.60 13.83
CA ASN A 210 1.16 10.48 12.87
C ASN A 210 0.70 10.82 11.45
N ALA A 211 -0.55 10.51 11.11
CA ALA A 211 -1.16 10.88 9.83
C ALA A 211 -1.58 12.37 9.76
N GLY A 212 -1.56 13.11 10.87
CA GLY A 212 -2.01 14.50 10.95
C GLY A 212 -3.52 14.68 10.79
N LEU A 213 -4.33 13.74 11.29
CA LEU A 213 -5.78 13.67 11.03
C LEU A 213 -6.64 13.75 12.30
N LEU A 214 -6.08 14.21 13.42
CA LEU A 214 -6.80 14.34 14.71
C LEU A 214 -8.01 15.29 14.66
N ASP A 215 -8.01 16.22 13.73
CA ASP A 215 -9.09 17.17 13.49
C ASP A 215 -10.23 16.60 12.63
N THR A 216 -9.98 15.51 11.93
CA THR A 216 -10.93 14.86 10.99
C THR A 216 -11.53 13.60 11.58
N ILE A 217 -10.76 12.86 12.40
CA ILE A 217 -11.14 11.56 12.96
C ILE A 217 -11.50 11.69 14.44
N VAL A 218 -12.66 11.13 14.82
CA VAL A 218 -13.14 11.07 16.20
C VAL A 218 -13.07 9.63 16.70
N LEU A 219 -12.22 9.37 17.70
CA LEU A 219 -12.02 8.04 18.28
C LEU A 219 -12.68 7.94 19.67
N ARG A 220 -13.42 6.86 19.89
CA ARG A 220 -14.09 6.57 21.16
C ARG A 220 -13.83 5.13 21.58
N LYS A 221 -13.61 4.93 22.89
CA LYS A 221 -13.59 3.60 23.48
C LYS A 221 -14.99 3.27 23.95
N LEU A 222 -15.74 2.53 23.14
CA LEU A 222 -17.06 2.02 23.52
C LEU A 222 -17.44 0.78 22.71
N PRO A 223 -18.31 -0.07 23.25
CA PRO A 223 -18.93 -1.14 22.50
C PRO A 223 -19.77 -0.58 21.34
N MET A 224 -19.92 -1.36 20.28
CA MET A 224 -20.68 -0.96 19.09
C MET A 224 -22.11 -0.56 19.43
N GLU A 225 -22.75 -1.25 20.37
CA GLU A 225 -24.14 -1.04 20.80
C GLU A 225 -24.37 0.31 21.51
N GLN A 226 -23.30 0.97 21.93
CA GLN A 226 -23.35 2.26 22.62
C GLN A 226 -22.97 3.44 21.70
N PHE A 227 -22.73 3.16 20.43
CA PHE A 227 -22.41 4.23 19.49
C PHE A 227 -23.66 5.05 19.19
N GLU A 228 -23.57 6.33 19.48
CA GLU A 228 -24.57 7.31 19.07
C GLU A 228 -24.09 7.99 17.79
N ALA A 229 -24.82 7.78 16.69
CA ALA A 229 -24.48 8.41 15.44
C ALA A 229 -24.78 9.90 15.44
N PRO A 230 -23.99 10.67 14.70
CA PRO A 230 -24.37 12.04 14.38
C PRO A 230 -25.67 12.07 13.58
N ALA A 231 -26.45 13.16 13.72
CA ALA A 231 -27.68 13.32 12.97
C ALA A 231 -27.43 13.30 11.46
N GLY A 232 -28.26 12.58 10.71
CA GLY A 232 -28.20 12.45 9.26
C GLY A 232 -27.76 11.07 8.77
N LYS A 233 -27.49 10.98 7.48
CA LYS A 233 -26.95 9.76 6.86
C LYS A 233 -25.60 9.39 7.42
N LEU A 234 -25.35 8.11 7.58
CA LEU A 234 -24.08 7.56 8.01
C LEU A 234 -23.71 6.39 7.10
N VAL A 235 -22.49 6.39 6.58
CA VAL A 235 -21.94 5.20 5.96
C VAL A 235 -21.25 4.37 7.02
N LEU A 236 -21.72 3.15 7.17
CA LEU A 236 -21.23 2.21 8.16
C LEU A 236 -20.30 1.20 7.51
N GLU A 237 -19.15 1.00 8.09
CA GLU A 237 -18.28 -0.13 7.78
C GLU A 237 -18.17 -1.05 8.99
N VAL A 238 -18.40 -2.34 8.78
CA VAL A 238 -18.22 -3.38 9.79
C VAL A 238 -17.29 -4.45 9.23
N ALA A 239 -16.11 -4.56 9.83
CA ALA A 239 -15.21 -5.68 9.55
C ALA A 239 -15.59 -6.86 10.44
N LEU A 240 -16.26 -7.87 9.89
CA LEU A 240 -16.52 -9.12 10.61
C LEU A 240 -15.30 -10.02 10.50
N HIS A 241 -14.57 -10.17 11.60
CA HIS A 241 -13.58 -11.21 11.77
C HIS A 241 -14.31 -12.50 12.17
N ASP A 242 -14.67 -13.33 11.19
CA ASP A 242 -15.08 -14.70 11.46
C ASP A 242 -13.91 -15.66 11.16
N PHE A 243 -13.79 -16.73 11.93
CA PHE A 243 -12.70 -17.69 11.84
C PHE A 243 -12.64 -18.29 10.43
N GLY A 244 -11.76 -17.75 9.56
CA GLY A 244 -11.44 -18.32 8.25
C GLY A 244 -11.95 -17.57 7.02
N ALA A 245 -12.80 -16.55 7.15
CA ALA A 245 -13.18 -15.68 6.04
C ALA A 245 -13.27 -14.22 6.51
N GLN A 246 -12.57 -13.32 5.83
CA GLN A 246 -12.76 -11.88 6.02
C GLN A 246 -13.96 -11.45 5.17
N THR A 247 -15.06 -11.13 5.82
CA THR A 247 -16.23 -10.55 5.16
C THR A 247 -16.34 -9.09 5.53
N TRP A 248 -16.31 -8.22 4.53
CA TRP A 248 -16.48 -6.78 4.66
C TRP A 248 -17.92 -6.43 4.31
N ILE A 249 -18.62 -5.77 5.21
CA ILE A 249 -19.98 -5.31 4.98
C ILE A 249 -19.99 -3.79 5.06
N PHE A 250 -20.39 -3.16 3.97
CA PHE A 250 -20.68 -1.73 3.91
C PHE A 250 -22.19 -1.55 3.95
N LEU A 251 -22.67 -0.77 4.89
CA LEU A 251 -24.08 -0.42 5.00
C LEU A 251 -24.20 1.10 4.90
N VAL A 252 -25.02 1.57 3.97
CA VAL A 252 -25.46 2.96 3.93
C VAL A 252 -26.79 3.00 4.69
N LEU A 253 -26.81 3.71 5.81
CA LEU A 253 -28.00 3.82 6.64
C LEU A 253 -28.55 5.25 6.55
N ASP A 254 -29.80 5.34 6.11
CA ASP A 254 -30.56 6.59 6.12
C ASP A 254 -31.07 6.94 7.52
N ASP A 255 -31.19 5.95 8.43
CA ASP A 255 -31.58 6.11 9.81
C ASP A 255 -31.00 4.95 10.67
N LEU A 256 -30.43 5.30 11.84
CA LEU A 256 -29.83 4.34 12.78
C LEU A 256 -30.83 3.42 13.48
N HIS A 257 -32.09 3.75 13.50
CA HIS A 257 -33.11 2.85 14.03
C HIS A 257 -33.19 1.51 13.30
N ALA A 258 -32.66 1.44 12.05
CA ALA A 258 -32.53 0.20 11.31
C ALA A 258 -31.46 -0.76 11.88
N LEU A 259 -30.44 -0.25 12.60
CA LEU A 259 -29.37 -1.08 13.19
C LEU A 259 -29.84 -1.93 14.37
N TYR A 260 -30.80 -1.45 15.15
CA TYR A 260 -31.37 -2.21 16.28
C TYR A 260 -32.19 -3.42 15.84
N GLY A 261 -32.46 -3.58 14.54
CA GLY A 261 -33.13 -4.72 13.93
C GLY A 261 -32.23 -5.86 13.50
N ILE A 262 -30.92 -5.72 13.50
CA ILE A 262 -29.97 -6.81 13.23
C ILE A 262 -29.90 -7.68 14.48
N ARG A 263 -30.93 -8.50 14.69
CA ARG A 263 -30.86 -9.60 15.65
C ARG A 263 -29.73 -10.54 15.19
N ARG A 264 -28.86 -10.89 16.14
CA ARG A 264 -28.00 -12.06 16.08
C ARG A 264 -28.76 -13.21 15.45
N VAL A 265 -28.41 -13.59 14.24
CA VAL A 265 -28.87 -14.87 13.68
C VAL A 265 -28.04 -15.92 14.41
N ASP A 266 -28.55 -16.40 15.52
CA ASP A 266 -28.00 -17.56 16.20
C ASP A 266 -28.11 -18.73 15.23
N ARG A 267 -26.97 -19.24 14.78
CA ARG A 267 -26.87 -20.54 14.14
C ARG A 267 -27.08 -21.63 15.20
N HIS A 268 -28.31 -21.82 15.59
CA HIS A 268 -28.79 -23.03 16.22
C HIS A 268 -30.15 -23.30 15.61
N GLU A 269 -30.13 -24.19 14.63
CA GLU A 269 -31.14 -25.18 14.29
C GLU A 269 -30.90 -25.68 12.86
N GLU A 270 -30.06 -26.69 12.74
CA GLU A 270 -30.24 -27.77 11.79
C GLU A 270 -29.52 -28.98 12.38
N THR A 271 -30.35 -29.81 13.05
CA THR A 271 -30.08 -31.20 13.37
C THR A 271 -30.22 -32.07 12.10
#